data_912bdadb8edba9bf74531af85cc9a97b
#
_entry.id   912bdadb8edba9bf74531af85cc9a97b
#
_cell.length_a   1.000
_cell.length_b   1.000
_cell.length_c   1.000
_cell.angle_alpha   90.00
_cell.angle_beta   90.00
_cell.angle_gamma   90.00
#
_symmetry.space_group_name_H-M   'P 1'
#
loop_
_entity.id
_entity.type
_entity.pdbx_description
1 polymer ?
#
loop_
_entity_poly.entity_id
_entity_poly.type
_entity_poly.pdbx_seq_one_letter_code
_entity_poly.pdbx_strand_id
1 'polypeptide(L)'
;MNTEQLKTKLQTLDIFSGSIDLKFFEGFMSNDSYLASDDNNKYVVKIGGNREHYGVVNSHEVEASKAGYRAGISPKVIYNDDSILIFQYIDSNEITFEGIREKETLKRIVSLIKIIQKKVVNYLEGPNLSIELFQTIKNKITILKERNTPYADKFNNFVKDCELFERKYESHEIVFAHNDFYFKNILDDGKKLWLVDWEVSG
;
A
#
# COMPACT_ATOMS: atom_id res chain seq x y z
N MET A 1 9.61 -16.92 3.33
CA MET A 1 9.39 -18.04 2.35
C MET A 1 10.38 -17.84 1.23
N ASN A 2 11.12 -18.89 0.79
CA ASN A 2 12.01 -18.77 -0.37
C ASN A 2 11.25 -19.03 -1.69
N THR A 3 11.91 -18.78 -2.84
CA THR A 3 11.28 -18.87 -4.17
C THR A 3 10.74 -20.27 -4.49
N GLU A 4 11.43 -21.34 -4.09
CA GLU A 4 10.97 -22.71 -4.32
C GLU A 4 9.74 -23.06 -3.48
N GLN A 5 9.73 -22.64 -2.21
CA GLN A 5 8.57 -22.79 -1.34
C GLN A 5 7.38 -21.99 -1.87
N LEU A 6 7.61 -20.79 -2.37
CA LEU A 6 6.56 -19.98 -3.01
C LEU A 6 6.00 -20.70 -4.23
N LYS A 7 6.87 -21.17 -5.13
CA LYS A 7 6.46 -21.90 -6.35
C LYS A 7 5.62 -23.14 -6.02
N THR A 8 6.08 -23.94 -5.06
CA THR A 8 5.33 -25.12 -4.58
C THR A 8 3.95 -24.73 -4.06
N LYS A 9 3.87 -23.66 -3.25
CA LYS A 9 2.59 -23.18 -2.74
C LYS A 9 1.67 -22.72 -3.87
N LEU A 10 2.17 -21.93 -4.82
CA LEU A 10 1.37 -21.43 -5.94
C LEU A 10 0.81 -22.56 -6.80
N GLN A 11 1.56 -23.66 -6.98
CA GLN A 11 1.11 -24.84 -7.71
C GLN A 11 -0.07 -25.58 -7.05
N THR A 12 -0.32 -25.36 -5.76
CA THR A 12 -1.48 -25.92 -5.06
C THR A 12 -2.75 -25.11 -5.24
N LEU A 13 -2.66 -23.92 -5.85
CA LEU A 13 -3.80 -23.02 -6.04
C LEU A 13 -4.42 -23.24 -7.43
N ASP A 14 -5.73 -23.41 -7.48
CA ASP A 14 -6.50 -23.62 -8.74
C ASP A 14 -6.55 -22.37 -9.66
N ILE A 15 -5.79 -21.33 -9.34
CA ILE A 15 -5.71 -20.10 -10.14
C ILE A 15 -4.62 -20.14 -11.22
N PHE A 16 -3.69 -21.09 -11.13
CA PHE A 16 -2.61 -21.27 -12.10
C PHE A 16 -2.85 -22.52 -12.95
N SER A 17 -2.49 -22.42 -14.24
CA SER A 17 -2.55 -23.53 -15.19
C SER A 17 -1.17 -23.79 -15.78
N GLY A 18 -0.72 -25.04 -15.74
CA GLY A 18 0.59 -25.44 -16.30
C GLY A 18 1.78 -25.04 -15.43
N SER A 19 2.89 -24.70 -16.07
CA SER A 19 4.12 -24.33 -15.36
C SER A 19 4.08 -22.87 -14.90
N ILE A 20 4.60 -22.61 -13.70
CA ILE A 20 4.68 -21.26 -13.15
C ILE A 20 6.12 -20.74 -13.30
N ASP A 21 6.27 -19.60 -13.98
CA ASP A 21 7.50 -18.81 -13.98
C ASP A 21 7.38 -17.70 -12.94
N LEU A 22 8.46 -17.48 -12.16
CA LEU A 22 8.53 -16.46 -11.10
C LEU A 22 9.69 -15.53 -11.39
N LYS A 23 9.38 -14.23 -11.50
CA LYS A 23 10.37 -13.17 -11.59
C LYS A 23 10.25 -12.24 -10.37
N PHE A 24 11.34 -12.04 -9.66
CA PHE A 24 11.38 -11.11 -8.55
C PHE A 24 11.19 -9.68 -9.05
N PHE A 25 10.31 -8.91 -8.38
CA PHE A 25 10.18 -7.48 -8.61
C PHE A 25 11.16 -6.74 -7.70
N GLU A 26 12.20 -6.15 -8.31
CA GLU A 26 13.11 -5.26 -7.61
C GLU A 26 12.43 -3.91 -7.33
N GLY A 27 12.60 -3.38 -6.12
CA GLY A 27 12.25 -1.99 -5.81
C GLY A 27 11.08 -1.76 -4.85
N PHE A 28 10.43 -2.79 -4.33
CA PHE A 28 9.50 -2.65 -3.22
C PHE A 28 10.25 -2.72 -1.89
N MET A 29 10.16 -1.66 -1.07
CA MET A 29 10.93 -1.57 0.18
C MET A 29 10.36 -2.43 1.32
N SER A 30 9.08 -2.80 1.25
CA SER A 30 8.37 -3.44 2.37
C SER A 30 8.04 -4.91 2.15
N ASN A 31 8.06 -5.42 0.91
CA ASN A 31 7.64 -6.79 0.58
C ASN A 31 8.47 -7.41 -0.51
N ASP A 32 8.77 -8.70 -0.36
CA ASP A 32 9.20 -9.51 -1.49
C ASP A 32 8.00 -9.70 -2.43
N SER A 33 8.08 -9.12 -3.62
CA SER A 33 7.05 -9.22 -4.64
C SER A 33 7.57 -9.95 -5.87
N TYR A 34 6.71 -10.75 -6.48
CA TYR A 34 7.04 -11.55 -7.65
C TYR A 34 5.99 -11.35 -8.74
N LEU A 35 6.45 -11.29 -9.98
CA LEU A 35 5.60 -11.55 -11.13
C LEU A 35 5.51 -13.06 -11.29
N ALA A 36 4.33 -13.63 -11.09
CA ALA A 36 4.04 -15.02 -11.39
C ALA A 36 3.31 -15.08 -12.73
N SER A 37 3.78 -15.90 -13.66
CA SER A 37 3.11 -16.14 -14.93
C SER A 37 2.95 -17.61 -15.19
N ASP A 38 1.79 -17.98 -15.76
CA ASP A 38 1.53 -19.28 -16.34
C ASP A 38 1.32 -19.14 -17.86
N ASP A 39 0.85 -20.19 -18.52
CA ASP A 39 0.67 -20.22 -19.98
C ASP A 39 -0.32 -19.16 -20.48
N ASN A 40 -1.23 -18.67 -19.62
CA ASN A 40 -2.35 -17.82 -20.02
C ASN A 40 -2.42 -16.48 -19.28
N ASN A 41 -1.86 -16.41 -18.07
CA ASN A 41 -2.11 -15.31 -17.16
C ASN A 41 -0.84 -14.80 -16.48
N LYS A 42 -0.91 -13.57 -15.97
CA LYS A 42 0.12 -12.95 -15.12
C LYS A 42 -0.51 -12.44 -13.84
N TYR A 43 0.21 -12.56 -12.75
CA TYR A 43 -0.21 -12.13 -11.42
C TYR A 43 0.95 -11.47 -10.69
N VAL A 44 0.62 -10.54 -9.80
CA VAL A 44 1.59 -10.01 -8.82
C VAL A 44 1.36 -10.73 -7.51
N VAL A 45 2.41 -11.37 -6.99
CA VAL A 45 2.39 -12.09 -5.73
C VAL A 45 3.23 -11.34 -4.71
N LYS A 46 2.61 -10.86 -3.65
CA LYS A 46 3.29 -10.29 -2.49
C LYS A 46 3.44 -11.38 -1.42
N ILE A 47 4.66 -11.58 -0.90
CA ILE A 47 4.87 -12.45 0.26
C ILE A 47 4.50 -11.65 1.50
N GLY A 48 3.50 -12.12 2.24
CA GLY A 48 3.14 -11.61 3.54
C GLY A 48 4.21 -11.89 4.58
N GLY A 49 4.36 -11.01 5.54
CA GLY A 49 5.22 -11.18 6.72
C GLY A 49 4.61 -10.48 7.92
N ASN A 50 5.08 -10.80 9.11
CA ASN A 50 4.69 -10.05 10.31
C ASN A 50 5.32 -8.64 10.24
N ARG A 51 4.52 -7.65 9.84
CA ARG A 51 4.91 -6.25 9.69
C ARG A 51 4.23 -5.33 10.70
N GLU A 52 3.67 -5.91 11.75
CA GLU A 52 3.04 -5.15 12.85
C GLU A 52 3.96 -4.07 13.42
N HIS A 53 5.28 -4.30 13.41
CA HIS A 53 6.28 -3.30 13.81
C HIS A 53 6.24 -2.01 12.97
N TYR A 54 5.75 -2.10 11.74
CA TYR A 54 5.57 -0.95 10.83
C TYR A 54 4.15 -0.41 10.88
N GLY A 55 3.25 -1.01 11.69
CA GLY A 55 1.84 -0.64 11.75
C GLY A 55 1.01 -1.18 10.59
N VAL A 56 1.55 -2.16 9.86
CA VAL A 56 0.87 -2.81 8.74
C VAL A 56 0.07 -4.00 9.23
N VAL A 57 -1.23 -4.00 8.97
CA VAL A 57 -2.14 -5.10 9.26
C VAL A 57 -2.54 -5.75 7.94
N ASN A 58 -2.10 -6.97 7.68
CA ASN A 58 -2.34 -7.65 6.39
C ASN A 58 -3.83 -7.70 6.00
N SER A 59 -4.73 -7.93 6.95
CA SER A 59 -6.18 -7.93 6.69
C SER A 59 -6.68 -6.57 6.21
N HIS A 60 -6.11 -5.48 6.70
CA HIS A 60 -6.48 -4.13 6.27
C HIS A 60 -6.02 -3.86 4.83
N GLU A 61 -4.80 -4.22 4.45
CA GLU A 61 -4.32 -4.09 3.07
C GLU A 61 -5.24 -4.82 2.08
N VAL A 62 -5.66 -6.05 2.44
CA VAL A 62 -6.56 -6.85 1.62
C VAL A 62 -7.91 -6.16 1.43
N GLU A 63 -8.53 -5.67 2.52
CA GLU A 63 -9.84 -5.04 2.45
C GLU A 63 -9.80 -3.68 1.75
N ALA A 64 -8.77 -2.87 2.00
CA ALA A 64 -8.57 -1.61 1.28
C ALA A 64 -8.35 -1.83 -0.22
N SER A 65 -7.55 -2.85 -0.60
CA SER A 65 -7.35 -3.24 -2.00
C SER A 65 -8.65 -3.70 -2.67
N LYS A 66 -9.48 -4.50 -1.99
CA LYS A 66 -10.81 -4.91 -2.49
C LYS A 66 -11.74 -3.72 -2.65
N ALA A 67 -11.75 -2.79 -1.70
CA ALA A 67 -12.52 -1.56 -1.78
C ALA A 67 -12.06 -0.68 -2.96
N GLY A 68 -10.76 -0.54 -3.16
CA GLY A 68 -10.16 0.13 -4.31
C GLY A 68 -10.55 -0.51 -5.65
N TYR A 69 -10.59 -1.84 -5.71
CA TYR A 69 -11.09 -2.58 -6.89
C TYR A 69 -12.56 -2.30 -7.16
N ARG A 70 -13.43 -2.36 -6.15
CA ARG A 70 -14.86 -2.02 -6.28
C ARG A 70 -15.07 -0.57 -6.72
N ALA A 71 -14.19 0.35 -6.29
CA ALA A 71 -14.17 1.73 -6.75
C ALA A 71 -13.59 1.91 -8.17
N GLY A 72 -13.04 0.87 -8.77
CA GLY A 72 -12.50 0.85 -10.13
C GLY A 72 -11.07 1.38 -10.27
N ILE A 73 -10.31 1.49 -9.17
CA ILE A 73 -8.97 2.10 -9.16
C ILE A 73 -7.84 1.18 -8.65
N SER A 74 -8.14 -0.04 -8.23
CA SER A 74 -7.13 -0.99 -7.78
C SER A 74 -7.24 -2.30 -8.56
N PRO A 75 -6.14 -3.06 -8.75
CA PRO A 75 -6.19 -4.41 -9.29
C PRO A 75 -7.07 -5.31 -8.43
N LYS A 76 -7.64 -6.34 -9.06
CA LYS A 76 -8.42 -7.35 -8.33
C LYS A 76 -7.51 -8.15 -7.41
N VAL A 77 -7.93 -8.35 -6.16
CA VAL A 77 -7.36 -9.38 -5.29
C VAL A 77 -7.87 -10.73 -5.77
N ILE A 78 -6.98 -11.60 -6.20
CA ILE A 78 -7.28 -12.93 -6.74
C ILE A 78 -7.29 -13.96 -5.62
N TYR A 79 -6.31 -13.86 -4.70
CA TYR A 79 -6.16 -14.77 -3.57
C TYR A 79 -5.46 -14.07 -2.41
N ASN A 80 -5.77 -14.46 -1.20
CA ASN A 80 -5.02 -14.06 -0.01
C ASN A 80 -5.10 -15.13 1.08
N ASP A 81 -4.00 -15.28 1.80
CA ASP A 81 -3.92 -15.99 3.08
C ASP A 81 -2.87 -15.30 3.98
N ASP A 82 -2.51 -15.92 5.10
CA ASP A 82 -1.57 -15.35 6.08
C ASP A 82 -0.16 -15.13 5.52
N SER A 83 0.20 -15.77 4.42
CA SER A 83 1.57 -15.78 3.88
C SER A 83 1.72 -15.13 2.52
N ILE A 84 0.66 -15.03 1.72
CA ILE A 84 0.72 -14.45 0.38
C ILE A 84 -0.54 -13.66 0.05
N LEU A 85 -0.37 -12.65 -0.81
CA LEU A 85 -1.44 -11.85 -1.40
C LEU A 85 -1.21 -11.79 -2.91
N ILE A 86 -2.21 -12.22 -3.70
CA ILE A 86 -2.10 -12.32 -5.15
C ILE A 86 -3.05 -11.33 -5.80
N PHE A 87 -2.51 -10.48 -6.66
CA PHE A 87 -3.24 -9.50 -7.44
C PHE A 87 -3.24 -9.85 -8.93
N GLN A 88 -4.30 -9.41 -9.61
CA GLN A 88 -4.30 -9.28 -11.05
C GLN A 88 -3.11 -8.43 -11.51
N TYR A 89 -2.36 -8.91 -12.50
CA TYR A 89 -1.35 -8.08 -13.14
C TYR A 89 -2.01 -7.02 -14.03
N ILE A 90 -1.52 -5.79 -13.95
CA ILE A 90 -1.91 -4.70 -14.83
C ILE A 90 -0.73 -4.42 -15.76
N ASP A 91 -0.95 -4.61 -17.05
CA ASP A 91 0.01 -4.18 -18.07
C ASP A 91 -0.03 -2.66 -18.16
N SER A 92 1.04 -2.03 -17.73
CA SER A 92 1.07 -0.58 -17.49
C SER A 92 2.45 -0.01 -17.78
N ASN A 93 2.48 1.26 -18.13
CA ASN A 93 3.70 2.04 -18.19
C ASN A 93 4.02 2.64 -16.82
N GLU A 94 5.30 2.72 -16.50
CA GLU A 94 5.75 3.43 -15.32
C GLU A 94 5.53 4.94 -15.48
N ILE A 95 4.97 5.57 -14.46
CA ILE A 95 4.94 7.03 -14.37
C ILE A 95 6.30 7.48 -13.87
N THR A 96 6.99 8.32 -14.65
CA THR A 96 8.27 8.87 -14.23
C THR A 96 8.09 10.05 -13.26
N PHE A 97 9.16 10.41 -12.57
CA PHE A 97 9.17 11.57 -11.68
C PHE A 97 8.88 12.89 -12.44
N GLU A 98 9.28 13.00 -13.70
CA GLU A 98 8.97 14.11 -14.58
C GLU A 98 7.53 14.03 -15.06
N GLY A 99 7.08 12.86 -15.48
CA GLY A 99 5.73 12.62 -15.99
C GLY A 99 4.63 12.93 -14.97
N ILE A 100 4.88 12.72 -13.67
CA ILE A 100 3.90 13.06 -12.62
C ILE A 100 3.62 14.58 -12.55
N ARG A 101 4.53 15.43 -13.04
CA ARG A 101 4.40 16.90 -13.04
C ARG A 101 3.67 17.45 -14.26
N GLU A 102 3.42 16.63 -15.25
CA GLU A 102 2.66 17.03 -16.43
C GLU A 102 1.22 17.37 -16.05
N LYS A 103 0.69 18.46 -16.62
CA LYS A 103 -0.62 18.98 -16.27
C LYS A 103 -1.76 17.97 -16.44
N GLU A 104 -1.71 17.18 -17.50
CA GLU A 104 -2.76 16.16 -17.75
C GLU A 104 -2.63 14.98 -16.77
N THR A 105 -1.43 14.52 -16.46
CA THR A 105 -1.17 13.51 -15.45
C THR A 105 -1.63 13.99 -14.07
N LEU A 106 -1.33 15.24 -13.70
CA LEU A 106 -1.81 15.83 -12.44
C LEU A 106 -3.33 15.87 -12.34
N LYS A 107 -4.05 16.20 -13.41
CA LYS A 107 -5.52 16.16 -13.41
C LYS A 107 -6.05 14.74 -13.17
N ARG A 108 -5.45 13.73 -13.79
CA ARG A 108 -5.80 12.32 -13.60
C ARG A 108 -5.53 11.88 -12.16
N ILE A 109 -4.40 12.29 -11.58
CA ILE A 109 -4.02 12.04 -10.18
C ILE A 109 -5.02 12.69 -9.22
N VAL A 110 -5.38 13.96 -9.42
CA VAL A 110 -6.40 14.63 -8.60
C VAL A 110 -7.74 13.91 -8.67
N SER A 111 -8.11 13.40 -9.85
CA SER A 111 -9.32 12.60 -10.02
C SER A 111 -9.24 11.28 -9.24
N LEU A 112 -8.08 10.63 -9.24
CA LEU A 112 -7.82 9.41 -8.47
C LEU A 112 -7.96 9.67 -6.96
N ILE A 113 -7.36 10.75 -6.45
CA ILE A 113 -7.49 11.16 -5.03
C ILE A 113 -8.96 11.38 -4.65
N LYS A 114 -9.74 12.05 -5.48
CA LYS A 114 -11.18 12.25 -5.24
C LYS A 114 -11.96 10.93 -5.19
N ILE A 115 -11.58 9.94 -6.00
CA ILE A 115 -12.19 8.60 -5.95
C ILE A 115 -11.85 7.92 -4.63
N ILE A 116 -10.59 8.00 -4.16
CA ILE A 116 -10.18 7.45 -2.88
C ILE A 116 -11.06 8.02 -1.75
N GLN A 117 -11.11 9.33 -1.64
CA GLN A 117 -11.82 10.02 -0.55
C GLN A 117 -13.35 9.84 -0.57
N LYS A 118 -13.95 9.72 -1.78
CA LYS A 118 -15.41 9.76 -1.92
C LYS A 118 -16.06 8.42 -2.24
N LYS A 119 -15.31 7.48 -2.84
CA LYS A 119 -15.87 6.20 -3.30
C LYS A 119 -15.30 5.01 -2.55
N VAL A 120 -13.98 4.94 -2.36
CA VAL A 120 -13.36 3.77 -1.72
C VAL A 120 -13.92 3.55 -0.34
N VAL A 121 -14.07 4.62 0.45
CA VAL A 121 -14.65 4.57 1.80
C VAL A 121 -16.00 3.85 1.87
N ASN A 122 -16.82 3.93 0.83
CA ASN A 122 -18.15 3.29 0.79
C ASN A 122 -18.09 1.77 0.55
N TYR A 123 -16.93 1.24 0.19
CA TYR A 123 -16.71 -0.18 -0.10
C TYR A 123 -15.83 -0.87 0.93
N LEU A 124 -15.35 -0.14 1.94
CA LEU A 124 -14.58 -0.72 3.03
C LEU A 124 -15.48 -1.60 3.90
N GLU A 125 -15.04 -2.81 4.15
CA GLU A 125 -15.71 -3.78 5.01
C GLU A 125 -14.81 -4.03 6.22
N GLY A 126 -15.36 -3.86 7.43
CA GLY A 126 -14.62 -4.04 8.67
C GLY A 126 -14.07 -2.74 9.29
N PRO A 127 -13.24 -2.86 10.32
CA PRO A 127 -12.70 -1.69 11.01
C PRO A 127 -11.70 -0.95 10.11
N ASN A 128 -11.89 0.36 9.98
CA ASN A 128 -10.94 1.23 9.32
C ASN A 128 -9.79 1.57 10.26
N LEU A 129 -8.57 1.63 9.72
CA LEU A 129 -7.46 2.20 10.47
C LEU A 129 -7.67 3.71 10.57
N SER A 130 -7.59 4.24 11.78
CA SER A 130 -7.49 5.68 12.01
C SER A 130 -6.04 6.02 12.20
N ILE A 131 -5.48 6.84 11.31
CA ILE A 131 -4.10 7.28 11.41
C ILE A 131 -4.08 8.65 12.11
N GLU A 132 -3.99 8.60 13.42
CA GLU A 132 -3.75 9.75 14.27
C GLU A 132 -2.28 10.17 14.16
N LEU A 133 -1.94 10.96 13.13
CA LEU A 133 -0.55 11.30 12.79
C LEU A 133 0.25 11.80 13.99
N PHE A 134 -0.28 12.77 14.72
CA PHE A 134 0.43 13.37 15.87
C PHE A 134 0.59 12.39 17.02
N GLN A 135 -0.43 11.57 17.31
CA GLN A 135 -0.34 10.52 18.32
C GLN A 135 0.64 9.43 17.91
N THR A 136 0.66 9.05 16.64
CA THR A 136 1.62 8.08 16.10
C THR A 136 3.06 8.58 16.25
N ILE A 137 3.33 9.84 15.95
CA ILE A 137 4.65 10.45 16.13
C ILE A 137 5.05 10.43 17.63
N LYS A 138 4.17 10.85 18.53
CA LYS A 138 4.43 10.86 19.99
C LYS A 138 4.73 9.46 20.50
N ASN A 139 3.97 8.45 20.09
CA ASN A 139 4.18 7.05 20.47
C ASN A 139 5.54 6.52 19.98
N LYS A 140 5.89 6.79 18.70
CA LYS A 140 7.21 6.40 18.17
C LYS A 140 8.36 7.07 18.89
N ILE A 141 8.24 8.34 19.24
CA ILE A 141 9.24 9.05 20.06
C ILE A 141 9.39 8.39 21.43
N THR A 142 8.30 8.01 22.09
CA THR A 142 8.34 7.31 23.37
C THR A 142 9.12 6.00 23.28
N ILE A 143 8.79 5.16 22.29
CA ILE A 143 9.49 3.89 22.03
C ILE A 143 10.99 4.12 21.77
N LEU A 144 11.34 5.14 21.00
CA LEU A 144 12.74 5.45 20.69
C LEU A 144 13.52 5.94 21.93
N LYS A 145 12.88 6.70 22.84
CA LYS A 145 13.47 7.10 24.13
C LYS A 145 13.75 5.89 25.01
N GLU A 146 12.81 4.95 25.09
CA GLU A 146 12.98 3.72 25.87
C GLU A 146 14.13 2.84 25.37
N ARG A 147 14.42 2.91 24.06
CA ARG A 147 15.53 2.20 23.42
C ARG A 147 16.90 2.89 23.59
N ASN A 148 16.99 3.98 24.36
CA ASN A 148 18.24 4.72 24.61
C ASN A 148 19.02 5.09 23.34
N THR A 149 18.31 5.57 22.31
CA THR A 149 18.96 5.95 21.06
C THR A 149 19.85 7.19 21.25
N PRO A 150 20.92 7.38 20.44
CA PRO A 150 21.82 8.53 20.57
C PRO A 150 21.16 9.88 20.27
N TYR A 151 19.90 9.88 19.83
CA TYR A 151 19.12 11.08 19.50
C TYR A 151 18.07 11.44 20.54
N ALA A 152 18.03 10.76 21.69
CA ALA A 152 17.00 10.92 22.71
C ALA A 152 16.81 12.38 23.17
N ASP A 153 17.90 13.15 23.29
CA ASP A 153 17.87 14.57 23.70
C ASP A 153 17.12 15.48 22.68
N LYS A 154 17.13 15.12 21.41
CA LYS A 154 16.43 15.89 20.36
C LYS A 154 14.92 15.66 20.37
N PHE A 155 14.45 14.55 20.92
CA PHE A 155 13.04 14.18 20.87
C PHE A 155 12.12 15.12 21.64
N ASN A 156 12.62 15.79 22.69
CA ASN A 156 11.82 16.77 23.43
C ASN A 156 11.41 17.97 22.56
N ASN A 157 12.28 18.41 21.66
CA ASN A 157 11.97 19.48 20.72
C ASN A 157 10.95 19.02 19.68
N PHE A 158 11.10 17.79 19.12
CA PHE A 158 10.13 17.23 18.19
C PHE A 158 8.74 17.06 18.81
N VAL A 159 8.65 16.68 20.09
CA VAL A 159 7.34 16.61 20.77
C VAL A 159 6.70 18.01 20.86
N LYS A 160 7.45 19.04 21.24
CA LYS A 160 6.94 20.43 21.30
C LYS A 160 6.46 20.92 19.94
N ASP A 161 7.24 20.65 18.87
CA ASP A 161 6.87 21.02 17.52
C ASP A 161 5.61 20.26 17.07
N CYS A 162 5.52 18.97 17.40
CA CYS A 162 4.36 18.14 17.12
C CYS A 162 3.09 18.72 17.80
N GLU A 163 3.16 19.07 19.08
CA GLU A 163 2.06 19.68 19.82
C GLU A 163 1.66 21.07 19.26
N LEU A 164 2.63 21.84 18.78
CA LEU A 164 2.37 23.12 18.14
C LEU A 164 1.60 22.95 16.83
N PHE A 165 2.01 21.99 16.00
CA PHE A 165 1.33 21.67 14.73
C PHE A 165 -0.06 21.09 14.99
N GLU A 166 -0.21 20.14 15.90
CA GLU A 166 -1.48 19.53 16.27
C GLU A 166 -2.52 20.61 16.62
N ARG A 167 -2.17 21.58 17.49
CA ARG A 167 -3.06 22.70 17.83
C ARG A 167 -3.45 23.60 16.64
N LYS A 168 -2.60 23.71 15.63
CA LYS A 168 -2.91 24.46 14.41
C LYS A 168 -3.85 23.72 13.45
N TYR A 169 -3.94 22.40 13.57
CA TYR A 169 -4.71 21.54 12.67
C TYR A 169 -5.94 20.90 13.35
N GLU A 170 -6.38 21.45 14.50
CA GLU A 170 -7.52 20.94 15.28
C GLU A 170 -8.88 20.91 14.53
N SER A 171 -8.99 21.59 13.39
CA SER A 171 -10.24 21.68 12.61
C SER A 171 -10.04 21.21 11.18
N HIS A 172 -9.75 19.92 10.96
CA HIS A 172 -9.66 19.36 9.62
C HIS A 172 -10.69 18.26 9.41
N GLU A 173 -11.12 18.11 8.17
CA GLU A 173 -11.98 17.00 7.76
C GLU A 173 -11.17 15.71 7.71
N ILE A 174 -11.66 14.67 8.40
CA ILE A 174 -11.06 13.35 8.33
C ILE A 174 -11.59 12.66 7.08
N VAL A 175 -10.68 12.20 6.23
CA VAL A 175 -10.99 11.50 4.99
C VAL A 175 -10.17 10.22 4.89
N PHE A 176 -10.73 9.20 4.24
CA PHE A 176 -9.95 8.02 3.90
C PHE A 176 -8.87 8.37 2.89
N ALA A 177 -7.63 8.00 3.15
CA ALA A 177 -6.48 8.29 2.33
C ALA A 177 -5.61 7.04 2.09
N HIS A 178 -4.85 7.04 1.03
CA HIS A 178 -3.91 5.96 0.73
C HIS A 178 -2.67 6.00 1.62
N ASN A 179 -2.27 7.18 2.05
CA ASN A 179 -1.13 7.52 2.92
C ASN A 179 0.27 7.17 2.38
N ASP A 180 0.37 6.43 1.29
CA ASP A 180 1.60 6.20 0.53
C ASP A 180 1.39 6.51 -0.96
N PHE A 181 0.90 7.73 -1.24
CA PHE A 181 0.58 8.19 -2.58
C PHE A 181 1.86 8.57 -3.33
N TYR A 182 2.66 7.57 -3.66
CA TYR A 182 3.94 7.68 -4.34
C TYR A 182 3.80 7.30 -5.82
N PHE A 183 4.58 7.91 -6.71
CA PHE A 183 4.40 7.71 -8.16
C PHE A 183 4.60 6.26 -8.62
N LYS A 184 5.43 5.46 -7.93
CA LYS A 184 5.59 4.03 -8.22
C LYS A 184 4.38 3.18 -7.82
N ASN A 185 3.53 3.68 -6.93
CA ASN A 185 2.28 3.03 -6.56
C ASN A 185 1.14 3.38 -7.52
N ILE A 186 1.40 4.21 -8.54
CA ILE A 186 0.43 4.61 -9.54
C ILE A 186 0.82 3.98 -10.88
N LEU A 187 -0.03 3.10 -11.40
CA LEU A 187 0.17 2.42 -12.67
C LEU A 187 -0.71 3.09 -13.74
N ASP A 188 -0.18 3.28 -14.95
CA ASP A 188 -0.91 3.85 -16.09
C ASP A 188 -1.04 2.83 -17.22
N ASP A 189 -2.26 2.31 -17.47
CA ASP A 189 -2.53 1.38 -18.57
C ASP A 189 -2.84 2.09 -19.89
N GLY A 190 -2.65 3.40 -19.95
CA GLY A 190 -2.97 4.25 -21.09
C GLY A 190 -4.45 4.68 -21.15
N LYS A 191 -5.34 4.05 -20.39
CA LYS A 191 -6.78 4.38 -20.30
C LYS A 191 -7.13 5.03 -18.98
N LYS A 192 -6.60 4.49 -17.87
CA LYS A 192 -6.82 5.01 -16.53
C LYS A 192 -5.58 4.82 -15.64
N LEU A 193 -5.60 5.47 -14.49
CA LEU A 193 -4.64 5.23 -13.42
C LEU A 193 -5.19 4.17 -12.48
N TRP A 194 -4.29 3.27 -12.07
CA TRP A 194 -4.51 2.28 -11.03
C TRP A 194 -3.65 2.61 -9.83
N LEU A 195 -4.11 2.27 -8.63
CA LEU A 195 -3.38 2.47 -7.39
C LEU A 195 -3.16 1.13 -6.71
N VAL A 196 -1.93 0.90 -6.28
CA VAL A 196 -1.48 -0.33 -5.61
C VAL A 196 -0.85 0.01 -4.27
N ASP A 197 -0.62 -1.01 -3.43
CA ASP A 197 0.08 -0.90 -2.14
C ASP A 197 -0.69 -0.12 -1.07
N TRP A 198 -1.87 -0.63 -0.71
CA TRP A 198 -2.80 -0.05 0.26
C TRP A 198 -2.45 -0.32 1.73
N GLU A 199 -1.26 -0.80 2.03
CA GLU A 199 -0.88 -1.33 3.34
C GLU A 199 -0.96 -0.32 4.50
N VAL A 200 -0.84 0.98 4.21
CA VAL A 200 -0.89 2.08 5.19
C VAL A 200 -2.08 3.00 4.98
N SER A 201 -3.08 2.59 4.20
CA SER A 201 -4.30 3.37 3.98
C SER A 201 -5.14 3.49 5.24
N GLY A 202 -5.87 4.60 5.41
CA GLY A 202 -6.70 4.84 6.60
C GLY A 202 -7.34 6.22 6.64
#